data_f2c912d0c635fe5d66aebcd025949b16
#
_entry.id   f2c912d0c635fe5d66aebcd025949b16
#
_cell.length_a   1.000
_cell.length_b   1.000
_cell.length_c   1.000
_cell.angle_alpha   90.00
_cell.angle_beta   90.00
_cell.angle_gamma   90.00
#
_symmetry.space_group_name_H-M   'P 1'
#
loop_
_entity.id
_entity.type
_entity.pdbx_description
1 polymer ?
#
loop_
_entity_poly.entity_id
_entity_poly.type
_entity_poly.pdbx_seq_one_letter_code
_entity_poly.pdbx_strand_id
1 'polypeptide(L)'
;MNDNFIERAFSLAEEGVGQVSPRPSVGAVIIKDNKLISEGKTEPQPGNHAEVNAINACNEDITNSTLICTLEPHSYHGVSAPCTEAIIKSGIKKVICPIEDPNPKVSGNGFRQLKLAGIEIERNFSPQHIKRAKNIIEGFKKSLVHKIPFISLKIASSIDGKTSTNSNQSKWITSEKSREHGRLLRSKYDAVMTGINTIESDNPQLTFRDKNGNNTGYPRYKIVLDSNGKINEKAKIFDSNETTIIFTTKKNKINFKKNNLEIIEVEKVDGRTNLIEIMKIINNLGIHKILVE
;
A
#
# COMPACT_ATOMS: atom_id res chain seq x y z
N MET A 1 3.18 -27.94 -10.13
CA MET A 1 2.33 -27.23 -9.12
C MET A 1 1.14 -26.66 -9.85
N ASN A 2 -0.05 -26.64 -9.24
CA ASN A 2 -1.24 -26.05 -9.86
C ASN A 2 -1.11 -24.51 -9.78
N ASP A 3 -0.94 -23.84 -10.91
CA ASP A 3 -0.79 -22.36 -10.98
C ASP A 3 -1.97 -21.62 -10.32
N ASN A 4 -3.15 -22.23 -10.24
CA ASN A 4 -4.33 -21.63 -9.62
C ASN A 4 -4.12 -21.26 -8.14
N PHE A 5 -3.34 -22.04 -7.39
CA PHE A 5 -3.08 -21.74 -5.97
C PHE A 5 -2.08 -20.60 -5.81
N ILE A 6 -1.09 -20.52 -6.70
CA ILE A 6 -0.16 -19.41 -6.77
C ILE A 6 -0.91 -18.12 -7.11
N GLU A 7 -1.77 -18.17 -8.14
CA GLU A 7 -2.60 -17.04 -8.54
C GLU A 7 -3.54 -16.59 -7.41
N ARG A 8 -4.08 -17.51 -6.61
CA ARG A 8 -4.92 -17.17 -5.46
C ARG A 8 -4.14 -16.43 -4.38
N ALA A 9 -2.92 -16.89 -4.04
CA ALA A 9 -2.06 -16.21 -3.07
C ALA A 9 -1.72 -14.78 -3.55
N PHE A 10 -1.40 -14.59 -4.83
CA PHE A 10 -1.16 -13.27 -5.40
C PHE A 10 -2.39 -12.37 -5.37
N SER A 11 -3.57 -12.92 -5.71
CA SER A 11 -4.84 -12.16 -5.65
C SER A 11 -5.10 -11.63 -4.25
N LEU A 12 -4.92 -12.45 -3.22
CA LEU A 12 -5.06 -12.05 -1.81
C LEU A 12 -4.06 -10.92 -1.44
N ALA A 13 -2.82 -11.03 -1.91
CA ALA A 13 -1.83 -9.97 -1.68
C ALA A 13 -2.22 -8.66 -2.38
N GLU A 14 -2.71 -8.70 -3.61
CA GLU A 14 -3.13 -7.53 -4.38
C GLU A 14 -4.36 -6.83 -3.78
N GLU A 15 -5.24 -7.57 -3.12
CA GLU A 15 -6.37 -6.99 -2.39
C GLU A 15 -5.93 -6.05 -1.27
N GLY A 16 -4.82 -6.36 -0.58
CA GLY A 16 -4.31 -5.57 0.54
C GLY A 16 -3.44 -4.35 0.14
N VAL A 17 -3.08 -4.21 -1.14
CA VAL A 17 -2.24 -3.08 -1.59
C VAL A 17 -2.96 -1.75 -1.37
N GLY A 18 -2.28 -0.80 -0.71
CA GLY A 18 -2.83 0.50 -0.30
C GLY A 18 -3.64 0.46 1.01
N GLN A 19 -3.76 -0.72 1.66
CA GLN A 19 -4.64 -0.89 2.82
C GLN A 19 -3.89 -1.27 4.10
N VAL A 20 -2.71 -1.87 4.00
CA VAL A 20 -2.02 -2.52 5.14
C VAL A 20 -0.74 -1.84 5.59
N SER A 21 -0.32 -0.76 4.92
CA SER A 21 0.88 0.00 5.33
C SER A 21 0.82 0.40 6.81
N PRO A 22 1.93 0.35 7.53
CA PRO A 22 3.32 0.21 7.05
C PRO A 22 3.78 -1.24 6.76
N ARG A 23 2.92 -2.24 6.86
CA ARG A 23 3.25 -3.64 6.54
C ARG A 23 3.27 -3.88 5.03
N PRO A 24 4.06 -4.88 4.55
CA PRO A 24 3.90 -5.36 3.18
C PRO A 24 2.58 -6.10 3.02
N SER A 25 1.95 -5.98 1.85
CA SER A 25 0.78 -6.78 1.52
C SER A 25 1.22 -8.17 1.08
N VAL A 26 0.77 -9.19 1.79
CA VAL A 26 1.08 -10.59 1.56
C VAL A 26 -0.21 -11.39 1.47
N GLY A 27 -0.23 -12.39 0.61
CA GLY A 27 -1.26 -13.41 0.56
C GLY A 27 -0.66 -14.78 0.84
N ALA A 28 -1.41 -15.63 1.52
CA ALA A 28 -1.02 -16.97 1.88
C ALA A 28 -2.17 -17.95 1.64
N VAL A 29 -1.85 -19.15 1.15
CA VAL A 29 -2.80 -20.23 0.97
C VAL A 29 -2.21 -21.55 1.49
N ILE A 30 -3.03 -22.38 2.12
CA ILE A 30 -2.63 -23.71 2.62
C ILE A 30 -3.28 -24.77 1.74
N ILE A 31 -2.45 -25.72 1.29
CA ILE A 31 -2.84 -26.78 0.36
C ILE A 31 -2.55 -28.14 1.02
N LYS A 32 -3.51 -29.02 1.00
CA LYS A 32 -3.36 -30.43 1.42
C LYS A 32 -4.03 -31.34 0.39
N ASP A 33 -3.39 -32.43 0.00
CA ASP A 33 -3.92 -33.40 -0.96
C ASP A 33 -4.43 -32.74 -2.27
N ASN A 34 -3.66 -31.76 -2.77
CA ASN A 34 -3.98 -30.95 -3.98
C ASN A 34 -5.30 -30.18 -3.88
N LYS A 35 -5.74 -29.84 -2.66
CA LYS A 35 -6.92 -28.99 -2.38
C LYS A 35 -6.51 -27.75 -1.60
N LEU A 36 -7.12 -26.62 -1.92
CA LEU A 36 -7.05 -25.40 -1.11
C LEU A 36 -7.92 -25.64 0.15
N ILE A 37 -7.30 -25.65 1.33
CA ILE A 37 -8.01 -25.87 2.59
C ILE A 37 -8.11 -24.61 3.45
N SER A 38 -7.25 -23.63 3.22
CA SER A 38 -7.34 -22.35 3.92
C SER A 38 -6.57 -21.25 3.18
N GLU A 39 -6.93 -20.00 3.46
CA GLU A 39 -6.29 -18.83 2.90
C GLU A 39 -6.25 -17.67 3.89
N GLY A 40 -5.31 -16.74 3.70
CA GLY A 40 -5.17 -15.56 4.52
C GLY A 40 -4.47 -14.43 3.77
N LYS A 41 -4.70 -13.20 4.20
CA LYS A 41 -3.99 -12.02 3.73
C LYS A 41 -3.52 -11.19 4.92
N THR A 42 -2.52 -10.34 4.71
CA THR A 42 -2.07 -9.39 5.72
C THR A 42 -3.21 -8.46 6.12
N GLU A 43 -3.40 -8.26 7.41
CA GLU A 43 -4.33 -7.28 7.97
C GLU A 43 -3.60 -5.99 8.35
N PRO A 44 -4.31 -4.84 8.38
CA PRO A 44 -3.80 -3.63 9.01
C PRO A 44 -3.39 -3.89 10.46
N GLN A 45 -2.39 -3.17 10.97
CA GLN A 45 -2.03 -3.25 12.39
C GLN A 45 -3.22 -2.84 13.28
N PRO A 46 -3.45 -3.57 14.40
CA PRO A 46 -2.61 -4.63 15.03
C PRO A 46 -2.89 -6.07 14.56
N GLY A 47 -3.67 -6.29 13.47
CA GLY A 47 -4.04 -7.61 12.97
C GLY A 47 -2.87 -8.54 12.63
N ASN A 48 -3.15 -9.72 12.10
CA ASN A 48 -2.16 -10.74 11.82
C ASN A 48 -1.50 -10.60 10.44
N HIS A 49 -0.40 -11.33 10.23
CA HIS A 49 0.19 -11.57 8.91
C HIS A 49 -0.59 -12.64 8.15
N ALA A 50 -0.40 -12.71 6.84
CA ALA A 50 -1.14 -13.60 5.95
C ALA A 50 -1.05 -15.08 6.35
N GLU A 51 0.15 -15.54 6.71
CA GLU A 51 0.44 -16.91 7.07
C GLU A 51 -0.32 -17.31 8.35
N VAL A 52 -0.30 -16.42 9.35
CA VAL A 52 -1.01 -16.65 10.63
C VAL A 52 -2.51 -16.65 10.40
N ASN A 53 -3.04 -15.76 9.54
CA ASN A 53 -4.45 -15.75 9.19
C ASN A 53 -4.86 -17.03 8.46
N ALA A 54 -4.03 -17.53 7.51
CA ALA A 54 -4.29 -18.78 6.83
C ALA A 54 -4.30 -19.98 7.80
N ILE A 55 -3.37 -20.03 8.76
CA ILE A 55 -3.31 -21.06 9.77
C ILE A 55 -4.54 -21.01 10.69
N ASN A 56 -4.91 -19.83 11.18
CA ASN A 56 -6.02 -19.64 12.13
C ASN A 56 -7.39 -19.85 11.48
N ALA A 57 -7.54 -19.59 10.19
CA ALA A 57 -8.79 -19.77 9.44
C ALA A 57 -9.04 -21.24 9.06
N CYS A 58 -8.04 -22.12 9.20
CA CYS A 58 -8.20 -23.51 8.83
C CYS A 58 -8.93 -24.30 9.93
N ASN A 59 -9.99 -25.00 9.55
CA ASN A 59 -10.75 -25.88 10.43
C ASN A 59 -10.34 -27.36 10.28
N GLU A 60 -9.38 -27.65 9.40
CA GLU A 60 -8.89 -29.01 9.13
C GLU A 60 -7.48 -29.21 9.72
N ASP A 61 -7.05 -30.46 9.82
CA ASP A 61 -5.66 -30.78 10.18
C ASP A 61 -4.71 -30.36 9.05
N ILE A 62 -3.83 -29.38 9.34
CA ILE A 62 -2.84 -28.85 8.40
C ILE A 62 -1.49 -29.53 8.47
N THR A 63 -1.33 -30.55 9.31
CA THR A 63 -0.10 -31.33 9.41
C THR A 63 0.27 -31.92 8.04
N ASN A 64 1.54 -31.83 7.67
CA ASN A 64 2.08 -32.25 6.38
C ASN A 64 1.54 -31.49 5.15
N SER A 65 0.84 -30.36 5.34
CA SER A 65 0.38 -29.49 4.24
C SER A 65 1.50 -28.64 3.64
N THR A 66 1.17 -27.94 2.56
CA THR A 66 2.02 -26.95 1.88
C THR A 66 1.44 -25.55 2.07
N LEU A 67 2.26 -24.61 2.48
CA LEU A 67 1.95 -23.17 2.51
C LEU A 67 2.56 -22.49 1.29
N ILE A 68 1.77 -21.76 0.53
CA ILE A 68 2.26 -20.80 -0.48
C ILE A 68 2.08 -19.40 0.10
N CYS A 69 3.12 -18.59 0.15
CA CYS A 69 3.07 -17.19 0.54
C CYS A 69 3.83 -16.31 -0.45
N THR A 70 3.40 -15.07 -0.63
CA THR A 70 3.96 -14.18 -1.67
C THR A 70 5.22 -13.45 -1.25
N LEU A 71 5.60 -13.51 0.03
CA LEU A 71 6.80 -12.92 0.62
C LEU A 71 7.35 -13.86 1.69
N GLU A 72 8.67 -13.84 1.90
CA GLU A 72 9.35 -14.60 2.95
C GLU A 72 8.69 -14.43 4.33
N PRO A 73 8.37 -15.53 5.05
CA PRO A 73 7.75 -15.46 6.36
C PRO A 73 8.60 -14.71 7.39
N HIS A 74 7.95 -13.83 8.14
CA HIS A 74 8.56 -13.04 9.20
C HIS A 74 9.19 -13.90 10.30
N SER A 75 10.43 -13.57 10.72
CA SER A 75 11.30 -14.46 11.48
C SER A 75 11.84 -13.91 12.80
N TYR A 76 11.38 -12.75 13.27
CA TYR A 76 11.82 -12.16 14.54
C TYR A 76 10.64 -11.63 15.36
N HIS A 77 10.83 -11.49 16.68
CA HIS A 77 9.86 -10.85 17.56
C HIS A 77 9.92 -9.33 17.37
N GLY A 78 8.79 -8.75 16.93
CA GLY A 78 8.59 -7.32 16.73
C GLY A 78 7.27 -6.89 17.36
N VAL A 79 6.47 -6.15 16.59
CA VAL A 79 5.07 -5.82 16.98
C VAL A 79 4.21 -7.09 17.02
N SER A 80 4.51 -8.08 16.18
CA SER A 80 3.87 -9.39 16.15
C SER A 80 4.88 -10.51 16.34
N ALA A 81 4.39 -11.68 16.76
CA ALA A 81 5.19 -12.89 16.85
C ALA A 81 5.67 -13.35 15.46
N PRO A 82 6.78 -14.09 15.37
CA PRO A 82 7.31 -14.60 14.10
C PRO A 82 6.33 -15.54 13.40
N CYS A 83 6.09 -15.34 12.10
CA CYS A 83 5.32 -16.29 11.29
C CYS A 83 6.00 -17.65 11.19
N THR A 84 7.34 -17.68 11.22
CA THR A 84 8.11 -18.92 11.21
C THR A 84 7.77 -19.83 12.38
N GLU A 85 7.56 -19.29 13.58
CA GLU A 85 7.15 -20.08 14.76
C GLU A 85 5.74 -20.66 14.58
N ALA A 86 4.79 -19.88 14.07
CA ALA A 86 3.44 -20.36 13.80
C ALA A 86 3.43 -21.47 12.75
N ILE A 87 4.23 -21.34 11.68
CA ILE A 87 4.37 -22.33 10.61
C ILE A 87 5.00 -23.62 11.16
N ILE A 88 6.06 -23.54 11.95
CA ILE A 88 6.72 -24.70 12.56
C ILE A 88 5.75 -25.44 13.49
N LYS A 89 5.07 -24.69 14.36
CA LYS A 89 4.14 -25.25 15.34
C LYS A 89 2.92 -25.91 14.70
N SER A 90 2.51 -25.44 13.52
CA SER A 90 1.34 -25.96 12.81
C SER A 90 1.57 -27.32 12.12
N GLY A 91 2.82 -27.78 12.00
CA GLY A 91 3.15 -29.02 11.32
C GLY A 91 3.17 -28.94 9.80
N ILE A 92 3.12 -27.74 9.20
CA ILE A 92 3.33 -27.51 7.77
C ILE A 92 4.68 -28.10 7.36
N LYS A 93 4.71 -28.84 6.25
CA LYS A 93 5.91 -29.58 5.81
C LYS A 93 6.67 -28.86 4.71
N LYS A 94 6.02 -28.01 3.96
CA LYS A 94 6.60 -27.31 2.81
C LYS A 94 6.12 -25.85 2.74
N VAL A 95 7.04 -24.94 2.45
CA VAL A 95 6.75 -23.54 2.16
C VAL A 95 7.24 -23.20 0.76
N ILE A 96 6.37 -22.56 -0.02
CA ILE A 96 6.62 -22.14 -1.39
C ILE A 96 6.52 -20.61 -1.44
N CYS A 97 7.62 -19.93 -1.79
CA CYS A 97 7.69 -18.48 -1.71
C CYS A 97 8.62 -17.89 -2.79
N PRO A 98 8.15 -16.86 -3.57
CA PRO A 98 8.90 -16.32 -4.71
C PRO A 98 10.11 -15.45 -4.34
N ILE A 99 10.03 -14.69 -3.25
CA ILE A 99 11.02 -13.64 -2.93
C ILE A 99 11.37 -13.59 -1.45
N GLU A 100 12.59 -13.17 -1.16
CA GLU A 100 13.04 -12.81 0.18
C GLU A 100 12.45 -11.46 0.62
N ASP A 101 12.27 -11.30 1.92
CA ASP A 101 11.89 -10.01 2.49
C ASP A 101 13.07 -9.02 2.35
N PRO A 102 12.83 -7.80 1.82
CA PRO A 102 13.86 -6.77 1.72
C PRO A 102 14.34 -6.24 3.09
N ASN A 103 13.66 -6.60 4.18
CA ASN A 103 14.06 -6.21 5.53
C ASN A 103 15.31 -6.97 5.97
N PRO A 104 16.45 -6.29 6.25
CA PRO A 104 17.69 -6.98 6.68
C PRO A 104 17.54 -7.86 7.92
N LYS A 105 16.53 -7.59 8.76
CA LYS A 105 16.23 -8.44 9.93
C LYS A 105 15.57 -9.76 9.56
N VAL A 106 14.96 -9.85 8.39
CA VAL A 106 14.28 -11.06 7.89
C VAL A 106 15.10 -11.73 6.80
N SER A 107 15.51 -11.00 5.78
CA SER A 107 16.19 -11.40 4.55
C SER A 107 16.97 -12.72 4.63
N GLY A 108 16.38 -13.83 4.17
CA GLY A 108 16.90 -15.19 4.22
C GLY A 108 16.81 -15.88 5.59
N ASN A 109 16.58 -15.15 6.69
CA ASN A 109 16.50 -15.73 8.04
C ASN A 109 15.22 -16.55 8.23
N GLY A 110 14.10 -16.14 7.64
CA GLY A 110 12.84 -16.87 7.67
C GLY A 110 13.01 -18.25 7.02
N PHE A 111 13.55 -18.29 5.82
CA PHE A 111 13.83 -19.55 5.13
C PHE A 111 14.82 -20.42 5.87
N ARG A 112 15.86 -19.83 6.48
CA ARG A 112 16.85 -20.56 7.27
C ARG A 112 16.20 -21.20 8.50
N GLN A 113 15.39 -20.49 9.27
CA GLN A 113 14.69 -21.02 10.44
C GLN A 113 13.78 -22.19 10.06
N LEU A 114 12.99 -22.03 8.99
CA LEU A 114 12.09 -23.08 8.51
C LEU A 114 12.85 -24.33 8.06
N LYS A 115 13.97 -24.18 7.32
CA LYS A 115 14.82 -25.30 6.91
C LYS A 115 15.43 -26.04 8.11
N LEU A 116 15.91 -25.31 9.13
CA LEU A 116 16.45 -25.91 10.35
C LEU A 116 15.39 -26.71 11.13
N ALA A 117 14.12 -26.33 11.02
CA ALA A 117 12.98 -27.06 11.57
C ALA A 117 12.52 -28.25 10.69
N GLY A 118 13.21 -28.55 9.59
CA GLY A 118 12.90 -29.66 8.69
C GLY A 118 11.79 -29.36 7.68
N ILE A 119 11.44 -28.07 7.45
CA ILE A 119 10.45 -27.65 6.46
C ILE A 119 11.13 -27.46 5.10
N GLU A 120 10.58 -28.08 4.06
CA GLU A 120 11.05 -27.90 2.69
C GLU A 120 10.73 -26.50 2.18
N ILE A 121 11.72 -25.83 1.56
CA ILE A 121 11.54 -24.50 0.94
C ILE A 121 11.68 -24.61 -0.57
N GLU A 122 10.62 -24.25 -1.30
CA GLU A 122 10.63 -24.15 -2.74
C GLU A 122 10.53 -22.70 -3.20
N ARG A 123 11.39 -22.32 -4.16
CA ARG A 123 11.48 -20.95 -4.69
C ARG A 123 11.48 -20.92 -6.23
N ASN A 124 10.98 -21.97 -6.85
CA ASN A 124 10.93 -22.07 -8.31
C ASN A 124 9.68 -21.39 -8.86
N PHE A 125 9.83 -20.13 -9.24
CA PHE A 125 8.77 -19.30 -9.83
C PHE A 125 9.17 -18.73 -11.17
N SER A 126 8.19 -18.48 -12.03
CA SER A 126 8.43 -17.78 -13.30
C SER A 126 8.94 -16.35 -13.05
N PRO A 127 9.72 -15.77 -13.99
CA PRO A 127 10.13 -14.35 -13.89
C PRO A 127 8.96 -13.39 -13.73
N GLN A 128 7.79 -13.75 -14.29
CA GLN A 128 6.56 -12.96 -14.17
C GLN A 128 6.03 -12.95 -12.73
N HIS A 129 5.97 -14.11 -12.07
CA HIS A 129 5.56 -14.20 -10.65
C HIS A 129 6.52 -13.44 -9.74
N ILE A 130 7.83 -13.57 -9.97
CA ILE A 130 8.85 -12.83 -9.20
C ILE A 130 8.68 -11.31 -9.36
N LYS A 131 8.44 -10.84 -10.59
CA LYS A 131 8.17 -9.43 -10.87
C LYS A 131 6.90 -8.95 -10.17
N ARG A 132 5.83 -9.76 -10.22
CA ARG A 132 4.55 -9.45 -9.57
C ARG A 132 4.70 -9.34 -8.06
N ALA A 133 5.39 -10.28 -7.40
CA ALA A 133 5.69 -10.24 -5.98
C ALA A 133 6.45 -8.96 -5.60
N LYS A 134 7.49 -8.60 -6.35
CA LYS A 134 8.26 -7.37 -6.14
C LYS A 134 7.42 -6.10 -6.29
N ASN A 135 6.51 -6.06 -7.26
CA ASN A 135 5.63 -4.91 -7.50
C ASN A 135 4.62 -4.72 -6.35
N ILE A 136 4.08 -5.81 -5.79
CA ILE A 136 3.14 -5.75 -4.66
C ILE A 136 3.78 -5.05 -3.46
N ILE A 137 5.04 -5.36 -3.16
CA ILE A 137 5.76 -4.81 -2.01
C ILE A 137 6.65 -3.61 -2.33
N GLU A 138 6.53 -3.01 -3.52
CA GLU A 138 7.45 -1.94 -3.97
C GLU A 138 7.47 -0.72 -3.03
N GLY A 139 6.29 -0.30 -2.53
CA GLY A 139 6.17 0.79 -1.55
C GLY A 139 6.89 0.44 -0.25
N PHE A 140 6.65 -0.74 0.30
CA PHE A 140 7.31 -1.24 1.50
C PHE A 140 8.84 -1.28 1.31
N LYS A 141 9.31 -1.87 0.21
CA LYS A 141 10.74 -1.94 -0.12
C LYS A 141 11.36 -0.55 -0.25
N LYS A 142 10.71 0.38 -0.97
CA LYS A 142 11.21 1.74 -1.18
C LYS A 142 11.34 2.49 0.14
N SER A 143 10.30 2.42 0.98
CA SER A 143 10.28 3.00 2.31
C SER A 143 11.41 2.45 3.20
N LEU A 144 11.58 1.14 3.21
CA LEU A 144 12.56 0.48 4.05
C LEU A 144 14.01 0.81 3.67
N VAL A 145 14.33 0.74 2.36
CA VAL A 145 15.69 0.87 1.83
C VAL A 145 16.11 2.33 1.68
N HIS A 146 15.21 3.17 1.14
CA HIS A 146 15.53 4.55 0.79
C HIS A 146 14.97 5.58 1.78
N LYS A 147 14.16 5.16 2.76
CA LYS A 147 13.52 6.02 3.76
C LYS A 147 12.63 7.12 3.16
N ILE A 148 12.06 6.83 2.00
CA ILE A 148 11.08 7.68 1.31
C ILE A 148 9.97 6.79 0.72
N PRO A 149 8.74 7.32 0.51
CA PRO A 149 7.67 6.55 -0.11
C PRO A 149 7.93 6.27 -1.59
N PHE A 150 7.23 5.29 -2.13
CA PHE A 150 7.10 5.09 -3.57
C PHE A 150 6.08 6.08 -4.14
N ILE A 151 6.48 6.83 -5.18
CA ILE A 151 5.67 7.88 -5.78
C ILE A 151 5.29 7.48 -7.20
N SER A 152 4.00 7.55 -7.51
CA SER A 152 3.48 7.47 -8.86
C SER A 152 2.83 8.80 -9.26
N LEU A 153 3.17 9.30 -10.43
CA LEU A 153 2.54 10.47 -11.01
C LEU A 153 1.47 10.04 -12.01
N LYS A 154 0.22 10.46 -11.77
CA LYS A 154 -0.90 10.26 -12.69
C LYS A 154 -1.21 11.57 -13.41
N ILE A 155 -1.13 11.54 -14.71
CA ILE A 155 -1.43 12.69 -15.57
C ILE A 155 -2.59 12.32 -16.50
N ALA A 156 -3.57 13.23 -16.65
CA ALA A 156 -4.57 13.17 -17.71
C ALA A 156 -4.16 14.12 -18.82
N SER A 157 -3.82 13.59 -19.98
CA SER A 157 -3.37 14.40 -21.12
C SER A 157 -3.99 13.92 -22.43
N SER A 158 -4.05 14.82 -23.42
CA SER A 158 -4.30 14.46 -24.81
C SER A 158 -3.10 13.68 -25.39
N ILE A 159 -3.25 13.18 -26.63
CA ILE A 159 -2.19 12.42 -27.30
C ILE A 159 -0.93 13.25 -27.57
N ASP A 160 -1.09 14.57 -27.73
CA ASP A 160 0.01 15.54 -27.87
C ASP A 160 0.49 16.14 -26.53
N GLY A 161 0.11 15.51 -25.40
CA GLY A 161 0.60 15.85 -24.06
C GLY A 161 -0.02 17.09 -23.43
N LYS A 162 -1.14 17.62 -23.93
CA LYS A 162 -1.83 18.77 -23.34
C LYS A 162 -2.72 18.36 -22.18
N THR A 163 -2.64 19.10 -21.08
CA THR A 163 -3.45 18.89 -19.87
C THR A 163 -4.63 19.84 -19.74
N SER A 164 -4.68 20.88 -20.57
CA SER A 164 -5.78 21.85 -20.70
C SER A 164 -5.77 22.52 -22.07
N THR A 165 -6.87 23.20 -22.42
CA THR A 165 -6.93 24.12 -23.56
C THR A 165 -6.19 25.42 -23.23
N ASN A 166 -6.02 26.30 -24.24
CA ASN A 166 -5.46 27.65 -24.06
C ASN A 166 -6.32 28.53 -23.13
N SER A 167 -7.61 28.20 -22.98
CA SER A 167 -8.53 28.84 -22.03
C SER A 167 -8.58 28.18 -20.66
N ASN A 168 -7.61 27.33 -20.35
CA ASN A 168 -7.51 26.57 -19.10
C ASN A 168 -8.68 25.60 -18.82
N GLN A 169 -9.43 25.19 -19.84
CA GLN A 169 -10.46 24.17 -19.71
C GLN A 169 -9.79 22.78 -19.71
N SER A 170 -9.98 22.01 -18.62
CA SER A 170 -9.40 20.68 -18.41
C SER A 170 -10.43 19.53 -18.40
N LYS A 171 -11.73 19.84 -18.53
CA LYS A 171 -12.84 18.86 -18.46
C LYS A 171 -13.53 18.73 -19.81
N TRP A 172 -13.59 17.54 -20.46
CA TRP A 172 -12.95 16.28 -20.08
C TRP A 172 -11.92 15.93 -21.16
N ILE A 173 -10.65 15.69 -20.78
CA ILE A 173 -9.57 15.39 -21.74
C ILE A 173 -9.53 13.88 -22.03
N THR A 174 -9.83 13.05 -21.04
CA THR A 174 -9.80 11.58 -21.13
C THR A 174 -11.20 10.98 -21.08
N SER A 175 -11.34 9.75 -21.60
CA SER A 175 -12.60 9.01 -21.59
C SER A 175 -13.11 8.72 -20.18
N GLU A 176 -14.39 8.38 -20.07
CA GLU A 176 -15.00 7.99 -18.79
C GLU A 176 -14.31 6.76 -18.18
N LYS A 177 -14.04 5.74 -19.00
CA LYS A 177 -13.29 4.53 -18.57
C LYS A 177 -11.91 4.87 -18.00
N SER A 178 -11.19 5.81 -18.62
CA SER A 178 -9.89 6.27 -18.11
C SER A 178 -10.02 6.98 -16.77
N ARG A 179 -11.08 7.79 -16.60
CA ARG A 179 -11.35 8.47 -15.32
C ARG A 179 -11.77 7.49 -14.23
N GLU A 180 -12.55 6.45 -14.54
CA GLU A 180 -12.88 5.36 -13.61
C GLU A 180 -11.63 4.61 -13.18
N HIS A 181 -10.76 4.26 -14.12
CA HIS A 181 -9.47 3.64 -13.80
C HIS A 181 -8.62 4.56 -12.90
N GLY A 182 -8.55 5.86 -13.21
CA GLY A 182 -7.86 6.83 -12.36
C GLY A 182 -8.40 6.89 -10.93
N ARG A 183 -9.73 6.83 -10.76
CA ARG A 183 -10.37 6.73 -9.44
C ARG A 183 -10.01 5.42 -8.73
N LEU A 184 -10.04 4.29 -9.44
CA LEU A 184 -9.68 2.99 -8.90
C LEU A 184 -8.22 2.96 -8.43
N LEU A 185 -7.30 3.62 -9.13
CA LEU A 185 -5.89 3.70 -8.72
C LEU A 185 -5.75 4.24 -7.29
N ARG A 186 -6.58 5.19 -6.87
CA ARG A 186 -6.52 5.76 -5.51
C ARG A 186 -6.62 4.70 -4.42
N SER A 187 -7.41 3.63 -4.62
CA SER A 187 -7.54 2.54 -3.65
C SER A 187 -6.29 1.68 -3.49
N LYS A 188 -5.33 1.81 -4.40
CA LYS A 188 -4.06 1.05 -4.41
C LYS A 188 -2.87 1.84 -3.83
N TYR A 189 -3.17 3.00 -3.23
CA TYR A 189 -2.18 3.87 -2.62
C TYR A 189 -2.58 4.22 -1.19
N ASP A 190 -1.60 4.45 -0.33
CA ASP A 190 -1.85 4.88 1.06
C ASP A 190 -2.35 6.32 1.10
N ALA A 191 -1.85 7.14 0.17
CA ALA A 191 -2.19 8.56 0.06
C ALA A 191 -2.35 9.02 -1.39
N VAL A 192 -3.23 10.02 -1.59
CA VAL A 192 -3.24 10.87 -2.78
C VAL A 192 -2.68 12.23 -2.42
N MET A 193 -1.74 12.74 -3.23
CA MET A 193 -1.09 14.03 -3.03
C MET A 193 -1.41 14.97 -4.18
N THR A 194 -1.65 16.25 -3.85
CA THR A 194 -1.84 17.30 -4.86
C THR A 194 -1.29 18.65 -4.38
N GLY A 195 -1.16 19.62 -5.29
CA GLY A 195 -0.84 21.00 -4.97
C GLY A 195 -2.09 21.85 -4.66
N ILE A 196 -1.89 22.95 -3.94
CA ILE A 196 -2.97 23.89 -3.59
C ILE A 196 -3.70 24.42 -4.84
N ASN A 197 -3.02 24.63 -5.95
CA ASN A 197 -3.66 25.15 -7.17
C ASN A 197 -4.75 24.19 -7.71
N THR A 198 -4.55 22.88 -7.59
CA THR A 198 -5.57 21.87 -7.96
C THR A 198 -6.79 21.97 -7.03
N ILE A 199 -6.58 22.23 -5.73
CA ILE A 199 -7.67 22.43 -4.78
C ILE A 199 -8.45 23.70 -5.11
N GLU A 200 -7.76 24.80 -5.43
CA GLU A 200 -8.39 26.09 -5.80
C GLU A 200 -9.16 25.99 -7.12
N SER A 201 -8.63 25.26 -8.12
CA SER A 201 -9.26 25.19 -9.46
C SER A 201 -10.39 24.17 -9.55
N ASP A 202 -10.20 22.97 -9.00
CA ASP A 202 -11.07 21.82 -9.22
C ASP A 202 -11.92 21.44 -8.00
N ASN A 203 -11.54 21.93 -6.81
CA ASN A 203 -12.17 21.61 -5.52
C ASN A 203 -12.48 20.10 -5.36
N PRO A 204 -11.49 19.20 -5.52
CA PRO A 204 -11.69 17.77 -5.54
C PRO A 204 -11.82 17.19 -4.12
N GLN A 205 -12.53 16.06 -3.98
CA GLN A 205 -12.57 15.29 -2.73
C GLN A 205 -11.36 14.35 -2.57
N LEU A 206 -10.73 13.91 -3.65
CA LEU A 206 -9.61 12.97 -3.71
C LEU A 206 -9.89 11.61 -3.03
N THR A 207 -11.15 11.19 -2.98
CA THR A 207 -11.60 9.90 -2.44
C THR A 207 -11.74 8.85 -3.53
N PHE A 208 -11.74 7.58 -3.14
CA PHE A 208 -12.20 6.47 -3.99
C PHE A 208 -13.62 6.10 -3.59
N ARG A 209 -14.50 6.05 -4.58
CA ARG A 209 -15.89 5.61 -4.42
C ARG A 209 -16.10 4.30 -5.16
N ASP A 210 -16.81 3.37 -4.53
CA ASP A 210 -17.20 2.10 -5.14
C ASP A 210 -18.21 2.31 -6.29
N LYS A 211 -18.62 1.22 -6.93
CA LYS A 211 -19.59 1.23 -8.03
C LYS A 211 -20.98 1.79 -7.62
N ASN A 212 -21.29 1.77 -6.33
CA ASN A 212 -22.54 2.29 -5.77
C ASN A 212 -22.39 3.78 -5.36
N GLY A 213 -21.23 4.38 -5.54
CA GLY A 213 -20.93 5.76 -5.16
C GLY A 213 -20.57 5.95 -3.69
N ASN A 214 -20.45 4.87 -2.90
CA ASN A 214 -20.07 4.95 -1.49
C ASN A 214 -18.58 5.22 -1.35
N ASN A 215 -18.22 6.09 -0.42
CA ASN A 215 -16.82 6.30 -0.05
C ASN A 215 -16.29 5.05 0.66
N THR A 216 -15.17 4.52 0.16
CA THR A 216 -14.57 3.29 0.69
C THR A 216 -13.61 3.52 1.86
N GLY A 217 -13.34 4.78 2.21
CA GLY A 217 -12.32 5.14 3.20
C GLY A 217 -10.89 5.06 2.66
N TYR A 218 -10.72 4.90 1.36
CA TYR A 218 -9.40 4.88 0.71
C TYR A 218 -9.29 5.97 -0.36
N PRO A 219 -8.05 6.49 -0.58
CA PRO A 219 -6.83 6.29 0.23
C PRO A 219 -7.04 6.81 1.66
N ARG A 220 -6.33 6.28 2.63
CA ARG A 220 -6.46 6.71 4.05
C ARG A 220 -6.02 8.15 4.29
N TYR A 221 -5.14 8.66 3.45
CA TYR A 221 -4.56 9.99 3.56
C TYR A 221 -4.73 10.80 2.28
N LYS A 222 -5.03 12.07 2.46
CA LYS A 222 -5.02 13.09 1.40
C LYS A 222 -3.96 14.13 1.77
N ILE A 223 -3.05 14.44 0.86
CA ILE A 223 -1.90 15.31 1.12
C ILE A 223 -1.99 16.52 0.21
N VAL A 224 -1.90 17.72 0.79
CA VAL A 224 -1.89 18.99 0.06
C VAL A 224 -0.58 19.73 0.30
N LEU A 225 0.08 20.10 -0.79
CA LEU A 225 1.24 20.99 -0.75
C LEU A 225 0.76 22.43 -0.89
N ASP A 226 0.75 23.16 0.23
CA ASP A 226 0.27 24.55 0.33
C ASP A 226 1.30 25.46 0.96
N SER A 227 2.32 25.83 0.20
CA SER A 227 3.45 26.63 0.69
C SER A 227 3.04 27.96 1.35
N ASN A 228 1.87 28.51 1.06
CA ASN A 228 1.45 29.83 1.52
C ASN A 228 0.26 29.83 2.49
N GLY A 229 -0.29 28.66 2.84
CA GLY A 229 -1.47 28.55 3.69
C GLY A 229 -2.71 29.17 3.08
N LYS A 230 -2.98 28.89 1.81
CA LYS A 230 -4.12 29.45 1.04
C LYS A 230 -5.39 28.63 1.12
N ILE A 231 -5.30 27.38 1.60
CA ILE A 231 -6.43 26.45 1.57
C ILE A 231 -7.64 27.02 2.32
N ASN A 232 -8.81 26.89 1.68
CA ASN A 232 -10.07 27.35 2.28
C ASN A 232 -10.69 26.24 3.13
N GLU A 233 -11.26 26.60 4.30
CA GLU A 233 -11.94 25.66 5.21
C GLU A 233 -13.14 24.95 4.59
N LYS A 234 -13.76 25.52 3.53
CA LYS A 234 -14.90 24.98 2.79
C LYS A 234 -14.48 24.09 1.62
N ALA A 235 -13.19 23.80 1.47
CA ALA A 235 -12.72 22.92 0.40
C ALA A 235 -13.27 21.50 0.56
N LYS A 236 -13.79 20.93 -0.53
CA LYS A 236 -14.43 19.59 -0.55
C LYS A 236 -13.50 18.45 -0.13
N ILE A 237 -12.20 18.68 -0.10
CA ILE A 237 -11.23 17.69 0.40
C ILE A 237 -11.49 17.32 1.87
N PHE A 238 -12.18 18.17 2.63
CA PHE A 238 -12.53 17.93 4.03
C PHE A 238 -13.90 17.26 4.23
N ASP A 239 -14.69 17.04 3.16
CA ASP A 239 -16.06 16.49 3.26
C ASP A 239 -16.12 14.99 3.53
N SER A 240 -15.00 14.36 3.85
CA SER A 240 -14.90 12.93 4.11
C SER A 240 -13.96 12.63 5.28
N ASN A 241 -14.01 11.42 5.82
CA ASN A 241 -13.36 11.06 7.10
C ASN A 241 -11.87 10.76 6.99
N GLU A 242 -11.31 10.60 5.77
CA GLU A 242 -9.89 10.32 5.57
C GLU A 242 -9.04 11.50 6.07
N THR A 243 -7.90 11.19 6.66
CA THR A 243 -6.99 12.22 7.19
C THR A 243 -6.43 13.08 6.07
N THR A 244 -6.60 14.40 6.20
CA THR A 244 -5.99 15.38 5.30
C THR A 244 -4.76 15.98 5.96
N ILE A 245 -3.60 15.84 5.33
CA ILE A 245 -2.32 16.39 5.78
C ILE A 245 -1.96 17.56 4.88
N ILE A 246 -1.76 18.74 5.47
CA ILE A 246 -1.32 19.93 4.74
C ILE A 246 0.12 20.24 5.11
N PHE A 247 1.00 20.24 4.12
CA PHE A 247 2.37 20.73 4.27
C PHE A 247 2.46 22.19 3.85
N THR A 248 2.94 23.05 4.75
CA THR A 248 3.01 24.51 4.54
C THR A 248 4.29 25.10 5.12
N THR A 249 4.68 26.26 4.61
CA THR A 249 5.75 27.07 5.25
C THR A 249 5.17 28.20 6.11
N LYS A 250 3.83 28.25 6.28
CA LYS A 250 3.11 29.33 6.96
C LYS A 250 1.92 28.79 7.74
N LYS A 251 2.18 27.94 8.73
CA LYS A 251 1.14 27.29 9.54
C LYS A 251 0.14 28.29 10.15
N ASN A 252 0.62 29.44 10.61
CA ASN A 252 -0.22 30.48 11.25
C ASN A 252 -1.27 31.11 10.30
N LYS A 253 -1.22 30.87 8.99
CA LYS A 253 -2.24 31.35 8.05
C LYS A 253 -3.45 30.44 7.96
N ILE A 254 -3.38 29.20 8.46
CA ILE A 254 -4.48 28.25 8.44
C ILE A 254 -5.14 28.31 9.83
N ASN A 255 -6.23 29.10 9.96
CA ASN A 255 -6.86 29.46 11.22
C ASN A 255 -8.11 28.63 11.55
N PHE A 256 -8.29 27.47 10.93
CA PHE A 256 -9.41 26.58 11.19
C PHE A 256 -8.92 25.19 11.65
N LYS A 257 -9.81 24.45 12.34
CA LYS A 257 -9.53 23.09 12.84
C LYS A 257 -10.62 22.15 12.35
N LYS A 258 -10.23 20.94 11.98
CA LYS A 258 -11.12 19.82 11.67
C LYS A 258 -10.56 18.55 12.27
N ASN A 259 -11.42 17.61 12.65
CA ASN A 259 -11.01 16.36 13.31
C ASN A 259 -10.08 15.48 12.46
N ASN A 260 -10.21 15.60 11.15
CA ASN A 260 -9.43 14.84 10.16
C ASN A 260 -8.34 15.69 9.48
N LEU A 261 -7.88 16.76 10.11
CA LEU A 261 -6.88 17.68 9.55
C LEU A 261 -5.61 17.71 10.40
N GLU A 262 -4.49 17.46 9.75
CA GLU A 262 -3.14 17.68 10.27
C GLU A 262 -2.43 18.77 9.46
N ILE A 263 -1.81 19.74 10.15
CA ILE A 263 -1.04 20.80 9.51
C ILE A 263 0.40 20.68 9.96
N ILE A 264 1.29 20.42 9.01
CA ILE A 264 2.71 20.23 9.26
C ILE A 264 3.48 21.38 8.60
N GLU A 265 4.19 22.14 9.44
CA GLU A 265 5.09 23.17 8.96
C GLU A 265 6.41 22.56 8.56
N VAL A 266 6.91 22.97 7.40
CA VAL A 266 8.17 22.50 6.82
C VAL A 266 9.01 23.68 6.35
N GLU A 267 10.30 23.46 6.19
CA GLU A 267 11.21 24.47 5.69
C GLU A 267 10.79 24.99 4.29
N LYS A 268 11.15 26.23 4.04
CA LYS A 268 10.98 26.89 2.76
C LYS A 268 12.26 26.77 1.92
N VAL A 269 12.15 26.16 0.74
CA VAL A 269 13.24 26.07 -0.24
C VAL A 269 12.72 26.65 -1.56
N ASP A 270 13.44 27.59 -2.14
CA ASP A 270 13.09 28.28 -3.40
C ASP A 270 11.63 28.80 -3.45
N GLY A 271 11.16 29.35 -2.35
CA GLY A 271 9.79 29.89 -2.23
C GLY A 271 8.68 28.85 -1.99
N ARG A 272 9.01 27.57 -1.95
CA ARG A 272 8.08 26.43 -1.81
C ARG A 272 8.39 25.58 -0.58
N THR A 273 7.52 24.66 -0.27
CA THR A 273 7.74 23.63 0.75
C THR A 273 8.88 22.69 0.35
N ASN A 274 9.74 22.32 1.30
CA ASN A 274 10.86 21.39 1.09
C ASN A 274 10.35 19.96 0.83
N LEU A 275 10.37 19.50 -0.42
CA LEU A 275 9.88 18.17 -0.80
C LEU A 275 10.71 17.03 -0.19
N ILE A 276 12.01 17.21 0.01
CA ILE A 276 12.87 16.17 0.61
C ILE A 276 12.46 15.93 2.06
N GLU A 277 12.24 16.99 2.81
CA GLU A 277 11.76 16.94 4.18
C GLU A 277 10.36 16.29 4.25
N ILE A 278 9.44 16.71 3.38
CA ILE A 278 8.10 16.15 3.29
C ILE A 278 8.14 14.64 3.05
N MET A 279 8.96 14.14 2.11
CA MET A 279 9.06 12.71 1.83
C MET A 279 9.55 11.92 3.04
N LYS A 280 10.46 12.45 3.83
CA LYS A 280 10.93 11.83 5.07
C LYS A 280 9.82 11.78 6.13
N ILE A 281 9.11 12.89 6.31
CA ILE A 281 7.98 12.96 7.27
C ILE A 281 6.90 11.95 6.88
N ILE A 282 6.47 11.93 5.63
CA ILE A 282 5.46 11.00 5.12
C ILE A 282 5.88 9.53 5.35
N ASN A 283 7.15 9.21 5.09
CA ASN A 283 7.68 7.87 5.33
C ASN A 283 7.63 7.48 6.82
N ASN A 284 7.94 8.43 7.71
CA ASN A 284 7.88 8.20 9.16
C ASN A 284 6.43 8.04 9.68
N LEU A 285 5.44 8.61 8.99
CA LEU A 285 4.01 8.39 9.24
C LEU A 285 3.52 7.00 8.76
N GLY A 286 4.40 6.18 8.19
CA GLY A 286 4.06 4.86 7.67
C GLY A 286 3.30 4.87 6.34
N ILE A 287 3.34 5.99 5.62
CA ILE A 287 2.77 6.14 4.29
C ILE A 287 3.83 5.74 3.27
N HIS A 288 3.68 4.60 2.66
CA HIS A 288 4.72 3.99 1.82
C HIS A 288 4.48 4.15 0.32
N LYS A 289 3.24 4.44 -0.08
CA LYS A 289 2.85 4.53 -1.49
C LYS A 289 1.95 5.75 -1.74
N ILE A 290 2.37 6.66 -2.63
CA ILE A 290 1.67 7.92 -2.91
C ILE A 290 1.33 8.01 -4.39
N LEU A 291 0.07 8.38 -4.67
CA LEU A 291 -0.38 8.79 -5.98
C LEU A 291 -0.39 10.33 -6.05
N VAL A 292 0.36 10.92 -6.94
CA VAL A 292 0.35 12.38 -7.20
C VAL A 292 -0.57 12.66 -8.36
N GLU A 293 -1.55 13.56 -8.17
CA GLU A 293 -2.54 13.98 -9.17
C GLU A 293 -2.53 15.51 -9.38
#